data_429b24f87a2531ff69eaed2b71b7fbc3
#
_entry.id   429b24f87a2531ff69eaed2b71b7fbc3
#
_cell.length_a   1.000
_cell.length_b   1.000
_cell.length_c   1.000
_cell.angle_alpha   90.00
_cell.angle_beta   90.00
_cell.angle_gamma   90.00
#
_symmetry.space_group_name_H-M   'P 1'
#
loop_
_entity.id
_entity.type
_entity.pdbx_description
1 polymer ?
#
loop_
_entity_poly.entity_id
_entity_poly.type
_entity_poly.pdbx_seq_one_letter_code
_entity_poly.pdbx_strand_id
1 'polypeptide(L)'
;MLACPLQHLMSYASSIVALSERVSAFSAEGKDYLQAEAAICGQEPVTVLLRAYADSVAAKALADRNPGDRLIVSGEASLQQPDGDVPIITASVVSSAFDDQYLNEVVIVGRIGSDAKDAESGKSTRRSVAVNRFYRSPDPAAQEPIEVTDWFSIRAFGFTKDRLTAADVGALVEINGCFTQMTNAEGKPYSEVKARMVRVHRGSKGGSNPAAGTSAVGYDHESFQGQPDECPINW
;
A
#
# COMPACT_ATOMS: atom_id res chain seq x y z
N MET A 1 16.43 -19.86 -22.55
CA MET A 1 15.70 -18.63 -22.21
C MET A 1 15.57 -18.59 -20.69
N LEU A 2 16.38 -17.77 -20.03
CA LEU A 2 16.23 -17.56 -18.59
C LEU A 2 14.98 -16.68 -18.41
N ALA A 3 13.93 -17.25 -17.81
CA ALA A 3 12.75 -16.49 -17.41
C ALA A 3 13.22 -15.35 -16.50
N CYS A 4 12.91 -14.12 -16.89
CA CYS A 4 13.09 -12.96 -16.05
C CYS A 4 12.37 -13.26 -14.71
N PRO A 5 13.01 -13.11 -13.55
CA PRO A 5 12.33 -13.36 -12.29
C PRO A 5 11.10 -12.44 -12.26
N LEU A 6 9.94 -13.05 -12.03
CA LEU A 6 8.67 -12.33 -11.79
C LEU A 6 8.97 -11.22 -10.80
N GLN A 7 8.95 -9.97 -11.28
CA GLN A 7 9.03 -8.82 -10.39
C GLN A 7 7.79 -8.89 -9.50
N HIS A 8 7.99 -9.33 -8.26
CA HIS A 8 6.92 -9.38 -7.27
C HIS A 8 6.42 -7.96 -7.06
N LEU A 9 5.23 -7.68 -7.58
CA LEU A 9 4.48 -6.51 -7.19
C LEU A 9 4.17 -6.68 -5.71
N MET A 10 4.29 -5.63 -4.92
CA MET A 10 4.11 -5.72 -3.48
C MET A 10 3.46 -4.46 -2.94
N SER A 11 2.72 -4.64 -1.87
CA SER A 11 2.22 -3.56 -1.04
C SER A 11 2.48 -3.91 0.41
N TYR A 12 3.04 -2.97 1.15
CA TYR A 12 3.43 -3.15 2.53
C TYR A 12 3.07 -1.91 3.35
N ALA A 13 2.55 -2.11 4.55
CA ALA A 13 2.22 -1.02 5.46
C ALA A 13 2.89 -1.20 6.81
N SER A 14 3.27 -0.07 7.41
CA SER A 14 3.64 0.04 8.83
C SER A 14 2.81 1.14 9.45
N SER A 15 2.05 0.81 10.50
CA SER A 15 1.10 1.76 11.09
C SER A 15 0.97 1.57 12.59
N ILE A 16 0.63 2.65 13.29
CA ILE A 16 0.10 2.57 14.64
C ILE A 16 -1.42 2.64 14.56
N VAL A 17 -2.06 1.59 15.06
CA VAL A 17 -3.52 1.44 15.04
C VAL A 17 -4.06 1.34 16.45
N ALA A 18 -5.29 1.82 16.66
CA ALA A 18 -6.09 1.52 17.84
C ALA A 18 -7.18 0.52 17.45
N LEU A 19 -7.33 -0.55 18.18
CA LEU A 19 -8.39 -1.53 17.94
C LEU A 19 -9.75 -0.92 18.22
N SER A 20 -10.67 -1.04 17.27
CA SER A 20 -12.07 -0.56 17.40
C SER A 20 -12.98 -1.63 17.98
N GLU A 21 -12.65 -2.90 17.77
CA GLU A 21 -13.44 -4.05 18.22
C GLU A 21 -12.56 -5.19 18.75
N ARG A 22 -13.19 -6.21 19.29
CA ARG A 22 -12.49 -7.42 19.75
C ARG A 22 -11.99 -8.24 18.58
N VAL A 23 -10.83 -8.85 18.80
CA VAL A 23 -10.25 -9.80 17.86
C VAL A 23 -11.14 -11.04 17.75
N SER A 24 -11.41 -11.47 16.53
CA SER A 24 -12.25 -12.61 16.21
C SER A 24 -11.58 -13.54 15.20
N ALA A 25 -11.97 -14.80 15.19
CA ALA A 25 -11.55 -15.75 14.15
C ALA A 25 -12.28 -15.43 12.84
N PHE A 26 -11.55 -15.51 11.74
CA PHE A 26 -12.04 -15.25 10.40
C PHE A 26 -11.37 -16.19 9.40
N SER A 27 -12.09 -16.72 8.44
CA SER A 27 -11.54 -17.57 7.39
C SER A 27 -11.86 -16.98 6.03
N ALA A 28 -10.85 -16.88 5.19
CA ALA A 28 -10.96 -16.42 3.81
C ALA A 28 -9.91 -17.10 2.92
N GLU A 29 -10.27 -17.38 1.69
CA GLU A 29 -9.35 -17.92 0.67
C GLU A 29 -8.64 -19.21 1.13
N GLY A 30 -9.34 -20.04 1.92
CA GLY A 30 -8.81 -21.30 2.47
C GLY A 30 -7.76 -21.12 3.55
N LYS A 31 -7.68 -19.95 4.19
CA LYS A 31 -6.78 -19.64 5.29
C LYS A 31 -7.55 -19.12 6.49
N ASP A 32 -7.02 -19.42 7.67
CA ASP A 32 -7.57 -18.97 8.94
C ASP A 32 -6.77 -17.78 9.45
N TYR A 33 -7.48 -16.77 9.95
CA TYR A 33 -6.94 -15.52 10.48
C TYR A 33 -7.55 -15.21 11.84
N LEU A 34 -6.83 -14.43 12.63
CA LEU A 34 -7.44 -13.52 13.59
C LEU A 34 -7.62 -12.17 12.93
N GLN A 35 -8.79 -11.54 13.12
CA GLN A 35 -9.15 -10.27 12.53
C GLN A 35 -9.79 -9.35 13.56
N ALA A 36 -9.53 -8.04 13.43
CA ALA A 36 -10.25 -6.98 14.11
C ALA A 36 -10.34 -5.74 13.22
N GLU A 37 -11.39 -4.95 13.40
CA GLU A 37 -11.40 -3.59 12.90
C GLU A 37 -10.53 -2.70 13.78
N ALA A 38 -9.79 -1.79 13.16
CA ALA A 38 -8.90 -0.87 13.81
C ALA A 38 -8.90 0.48 13.08
N ALA A 39 -8.44 1.52 13.76
CA ALA A 39 -8.22 2.82 13.16
C ALA A 39 -6.72 3.15 13.20
N ILE A 40 -6.13 3.53 12.07
CA ILE A 40 -4.78 4.11 12.07
C ILE A 40 -4.87 5.42 12.85
N CYS A 41 -4.01 5.55 13.87
CA CYS A 41 -3.99 6.72 14.73
C CYS A 41 -3.52 7.96 13.96
N GLY A 42 -4.13 9.12 14.22
CA GLY A 42 -3.78 10.39 13.59
C GLY A 42 -4.87 11.43 13.75
N GLN A 43 -4.67 12.62 13.17
CA GLN A 43 -5.69 13.69 13.18
C GLN A 43 -6.96 13.27 12.42
N GLU A 44 -6.76 12.55 11.32
CA GLU A 44 -7.84 11.94 10.53
C GLU A 44 -7.66 10.44 10.58
N PRO A 45 -8.38 9.73 11.47
CA PRO A 45 -8.23 8.28 11.59
C PRO A 45 -8.69 7.59 10.30
N VAL A 46 -7.98 6.54 9.91
CA VAL A 46 -8.31 5.70 8.76
C VAL A 46 -8.73 4.33 9.25
N THR A 47 -9.95 3.94 8.95
CA THR A 47 -10.45 2.59 9.26
C THR A 47 -9.69 1.55 8.44
N VAL A 48 -9.21 0.49 9.10
CA VAL A 48 -8.51 -0.63 8.48
C VAL A 48 -8.99 -1.95 9.08
N LEU A 49 -8.88 -3.03 8.32
CA LEU A 49 -8.99 -4.38 8.85
C LEU A 49 -7.59 -4.91 9.17
N LEU A 50 -7.35 -5.19 10.43
CA LEU A 50 -6.12 -5.84 10.87
C LEU A 50 -6.33 -7.34 10.85
N ARG A 51 -5.46 -8.07 10.15
CA ARG A 51 -5.45 -9.53 10.08
C ARG A 51 -4.10 -10.09 10.49
N ALA A 52 -4.10 -11.29 11.03
CA ALA A 52 -2.90 -12.09 11.23
C ALA A 52 -3.23 -13.56 10.98
N TYR A 53 -2.35 -14.29 10.27
CA TYR A 53 -2.55 -15.74 10.05
C TYR A 53 -2.61 -16.46 11.40
N ALA A 54 -3.62 -17.31 11.59
CA ALA A 54 -3.97 -17.90 12.89
C ALA A 54 -2.81 -18.64 13.59
N ASP A 55 -1.88 -19.21 12.83
CA ASP A 55 -0.70 -19.93 13.32
C ASP A 55 0.55 -19.05 13.49
N SER A 56 0.45 -17.75 13.21
CA SER A 56 1.58 -16.81 13.23
C SER A 56 1.89 -16.28 14.63
N VAL A 57 3.11 -15.77 14.80
CA VAL A 57 3.52 -15.02 16.00
C VAL A 57 2.68 -13.73 16.14
N ALA A 58 2.35 -13.09 15.03
CA ALA A 58 1.51 -11.89 15.01
C ALA A 58 0.10 -12.18 15.54
N ALA A 59 -0.49 -13.33 15.20
CA ALA A 59 -1.79 -13.74 15.75
C ALA A 59 -1.74 -13.95 17.26
N LYS A 60 -0.70 -14.59 17.77
CA LYS A 60 -0.50 -14.76 19.22
C LYS A 60 -0.39 -13.42 19.95
N ALA A 61 0.29 -12.45 19.34
CA ALA A 61 0.42 -11.11 19.91
C ALA A 61 -0.89 -10.31 19.80
N LEU A 62 -1.78 -10.65 18.86
CA LEU A 62 -3.07 -10.00 18.64
C LEU A 62 -4.19 -10.60 19.51
N ALA A 63 -4.15 -11.91 19.81
CA ALA A 63 -5.26 -12.68 20.40
C ALA A 63 -5.79 -12.10 21.72
N ASP A 64 -4.89 -11.59 22.59
CA ASP A 64 -5.24 -11.09 23.93
C ASP A 64 -5.50 -9.56 23.94
N ARG A 65 -5.61 -8.93 22.76
CA ARG A 65 -5.82 -7.48 22.68
C ARG A 65 -7.29 -7.11 22.81
N ASN A 66 -7.51 -5.95 23.40
CA ASN A 66 -8.84 -5.40 23.66
C ASN A 66 -9.10 -4.15 22.79
N PRO A 67 -10.37 -3.80 22.57
CA PRO A 67 -10.72 -2.50 22.01
C PRO A 67 -10.06 -1.36 22.78
N GLY A 68 -9.49 -0.41 22.05
CA GLY A 68 -8.71 0.69 22.61
C GLY A 68 -7.20 0.44 22.70
N ASP A 69 -6.74 -0.82 22.68
CA ASP A 69 -5.31 -1.10 22.67
C ASP A 69 -4.64 -0.51 21.42
N ARG A 70 -3.51 0.17 21.65
CA ARG A 70 -2.69 0.74 20.56
C ARG A 70 -1.55 -0.20 20.20
N LEU A 71 -1.42 -0.46 18.92
CA LEU A 71 -0.49 -1.44 18.39
C LEU A 71 0.35 -0.85 17.27
N ILE A 72 1.64 -1.17 17.24
CA ILE A 72 2.48 -1.05 16.06
C ILE A 72 2.24 -2.31 15.24
N VAL A 73 1.83 -2.14 14.01
CA VAL A 73 1.59 -3.24 13.08
C VAL A 73 2.38 -3.03 11.81
N SER A 74 2.94 -4.12 11.28
CA SER A 74 3.62 -4.09 9.99
C SER A 74 3.32 -5.35 9.22
N GLY A 75 3.03 -5.24 7.92
CA GLY A 75 2.69 -6.39 7.11
C GLY A 75 2.25 -6.04 5.69
N GLU A 76 1.73 -7.04 4.99
CA GLU A 76 1.19 -6.88 3.66
C GLU A 76 -0.05 -6.00 3.69
N ALA A 77 -0.09 -5.01 2.79
CA ALA A 77 -1.27 -4.17 2.58
C ALA A 77 -2.09 -4.70 1.40
N SER A 78 -3.40 -4.79 1.57
CA SER A 78 -4.34 -5.17 0.51
C SER A 78 -5.63 -4.39 0.67
N LEU A 79 -6.62 -4.64 -0.19
CA LEU A 79 -7.92 -4.00 -0.11
C LEU A 79 -9.00 -5.05 0.14
N GLN A 80 -10.03 -4.68 0.89
CA GLN A 80 -11.18 -5.54 1.10
C GLN A 80 -11.96 -5.70 -0.20
N GLN A 81 -12.14 -6.92 -0.65
CA GLN A 81 -12.96 -7.25 -1.81
C GLN A 81 -14.41 -7.57 -1.38
N PRO A 82 -15.43 -7.26 -2.20
CA PRO A 82 -15.35 -6.74 -3.58
C PRO A 82 -15.23 -5.21 -3.65
N ASP A 83 -15.50 -4.49 -2.57
CA ASP A 83 -15.67 -3.02 -2.62
C ASP A 83 -14.35 -2.24 -2.72
N GLY A 84 -13.25 -2.81 -2.21
CA GLY A 84 -11.92 -2.19 -2.30
C GLY A 84 -11.73 -0.91 -1.48
N ASP A 85 -12.70 -0.57 -0.61
CA ASP A 85 -12.74 0.73 0.06
C ASP A 85 -11.97 0.74 1.39
N VAL A 86 -11.79 -0.43 2.01
CA VAL A 86 -11.14 -0.57 3.32
C VAL A 86 -9.79 -1.26 3.17
N PRO A 87 -8.68 -0.64 3.61
CA PRO A 87 -7.38 -1.29 3.63
C PRO A 87 -7.37 -2.46 4.61
N ILE A 88 -6.69 -3.54 4.22
CA ILE A 88 -6.39 -4.67 5.07
C ILE A 88 -4.89 -4.66 5.32
N ILE A 89 -4.46 -4.76 6.58
CA ILE A 89 -3.07 -5.00 6.94
C ILE A 89 -2.98 -6.43 7.47
N THR A 90 -2.41 -7.32 6.65
CA THR A 90 -2.10 -8.69 7.08
C THR A 90 -0.75 -8.66 7.80
N ALA A 91 -0.81 -8.54 9.12
CA ALA A 91 0.34 -8.27 9.96
C ALA A 91 1.26 -9.48 10.07
N SER A 92 2.54 -9.24 9.86
CA SER A 92 3.66 -10.13 10.22
C SER A 92 4.29 -9.74 11.55
N VAL A 93 4.13 -8.47 11.94
CA VAL A 93 4.62 -7.91 13.21
C VAL A 93 3.45 -7.22 13.91
N VAL A 94 3.27 -7.51 15.19
CA VAL A 94 2.35 -6.83 16.11
C VAL A 94 3.06 -6.60 17.43
N SER A 95 3.09 -5.37 17.92
CA SER A 95 3.63 -4.99 19.24
C SER A 95 2.82 -3.86 19.84
N SER A 96 2.96 -3.61 21.14
CA SER A 96 2.30 -2.49 21.81
C SER A 96 2.90 -1.17 21.37
N ALA A 97 2.06 -0.14 21.21
CA ALA A 97 2.47 1.24 20.97
C ALA A 97 2.18 2.10 22.20
N PHE A 98 2.92 3.21 22.36
CA PHE A 98 2.64 4.24 23.36
C PHE A 98 1.59 5.24 22.85
N ASP A 99 0.96 5.97 23.76
CA ASP A 99 -0.17 6.84 23.44
C ASP A 99 0.19 8.05 22.57
N ASP A 100 1.43 8.51 22.65
CA ASP A 100 1.97 9.65 21.91
C ASP A 100 2.59 9.29 20.56
N GLN A 101 2.68 7.98 20.24
CA GLN A 101 3.29 7.53 18.99
C GLN A 101 2.31 7.61 17.81
N TYR A 102 2.85 7.94 16.64
CA TYR A 102 2.13 7.99 15.39
C TYR A 102 2.97 7.39 14.25
N LEU A 103 2.37 6.54 13.46
CA LEU A 103 2.98 5.95 12.26
C LEU A 103 1.87 5.61 11.26
N ASN A 104 2.03 6.06 10.01
CA ASN A 104 1.17 5.69 8.90
C ASN A 104 2.02 5.73 7.63
N GLU A 105 2.57 4.59 7.27
CA GLU A 105 3.41 4.42 6.09
C GLU A 105 2.91 3.26 5.25
N VAL A 106 2.87 3.46 3.95
CA VAL A 106 2.59 2.43 2.97
C VAL A 106 3.55 2.54 1.79
N VAL A 107 4.09 1.40 1.37
CA VAL A 107 4.91 1.25 0.17
C VAL A 107 4.15 0.37 -0.79
N ILE A 108 3.97 0.83 -2.02
CA ILE A 108 3.29 0.12 -3.10
C ILE A 108 4.23 0.03 -4.29
N VAL A 109 4.50 -1.18 -4.75
CA VAL A 109 5.17 -1.43 -6.03
C VAL A 109 4.16 -2.11 -6.94
N GLY A 110 3.70 -1.37 -7.94
CA GLY A 110 2.59 -1.80 -8.80
C GLY A 110 2.65 -1.18 -10.19
N ARG A 111 1.62 -1.43 -10.99
CA ARG A 111 1.51 -0.87 -12.34
C ARG A 111 0.41 0.18 -12.40
N ILE A 112 0.68 1.27 -13.09
CA ILE A 112 -0.35 2.28 -13.38
C ILE A 112 -1.48 1.64 -14.18
N GLY A 113 -2.70 1.73 -13.66
CA GLY A 113 -3.88 1.09 -14.26
C GLY A 113 -4.89 2.05 -14.90
N SER A 114 -4.74 3.36 -14.68
CA SER A 114 -5.67 4.34 -15.23
C SER A 114 -4.96 5.60 -15.72
N ASP A 115 -5.66 6.40 -16.52
CA ASP A 115 -5.21 7.75 -16.85
C ASP A 115 -5.23 8.67 -15.62
N ALA A 116 -4.44 9.73 -15.68
CA ALA A 116 -4.39 10.74 -14.64
C ALA A 116 -5.72 11.53 -14.60
N LYS A 117 -6.29 11.66 -13.40
CA LYS A 117 -7.49 12.48 -13.16
C LYS A 117 -7.09 13.64 -12.24
N ASP A 118 -6.96 14.82 -12.81
CA ASP A 118 -6.67 16.01 -12.06
C ASP A 118 -7.90 16.47 -11.27
N ALA A 119 -7.69 16.97 -10.05
CA ALA A 119 -8.72 17.67 -9.32
C ALA A 119 -9.07 18.98 -10.03
N GLU A 120 -10.31 19.50 -9.85
CA GLU A 120 -10.75 20.78 -10.42
C GLU A 120 -9.82 21.93 -10.05
N SER A 121 -9.26 21.93 -8.84
CA SER A 121 -8.27 22.91 -8.40
C SER A 121 -6.92 22.83 -9.12
N GLY A 122 -6.67 21.80 -9.89
CA GLY A 122 -5.38 21.51 -10.52
C GLY A 122 -4.23 21.16 -9.55
N LYS A 123 -4.46 21.18 -8.23
CA LYS A 123 -3.41 21.00 -7.21
C LYS A 123 -3.02 19.54 -6.98
N SER A 124 -3.89 18.60 -7.32
CA SER A 124 -3.62 17.17 -7.15
C SER A 124 -4.04 16.37 -8.37
N THR A 125 -3.44 15.19 -8.52
CA THR A 125 -3.88 14.17 -9.49
C THR A 125 -4.17 12.87 -8.78
N ARG A 126 -5.05 12.06 -9.35
CA ARG A 126 -5.38 10.72 -8.88
C ARG A 126 -5.19 9.69 -9.98
N ARG A 127 -4.64 8.55 -9.65
CA ARG A 127 -4.51 7.37 -10.53
C ARG A 127 -4.72 6.09 -9.76
N SER A 128 -5.17 5.05 -10.42
CA SER A 128 -5.17 3.69 -9.85
C SER A 128 -3.85 2.98 -10.13
N VAL A 129 -3.40 2.21 -9.17
CA VAL A 129 -2.22 1.35 -9.26
C VAL A 129 -2.63 -0.07 -8.93
N ALA A 130 -2.36 -0.99 -9.85
CA ALA A 130 -2.61 -2.41 -9.71
C ALA A 130 -1.45 -3.11 -9.01
N VAL A 131 -1.74 -3.87 -7.99
CA VAL A 131 -0.81 -4.78 -7.30
C VAL A 131 -1.37 -6.19 -7.40
N ASN A 132 -0.68 -7.07 -8.12
CA ASN A 132 -1.09 -8.46 -8.27
C ASN A 132 -0.50 -9.28 -7.13
N ARG A 133 -1.36 -9.99 -6.41
CA ARG A 133 -1.01 -10.97 -5.40
C ARG A 133 -1.29 -12.37 -5.91
N PHE A 134 -0.42 -13.29 -5.57
CA PHE A 134 -0.56 -14.68 -5.94
C PHE A 134 -0.61 -15.54 -4.67
N TYR A 135 -1.58 -16.42 -4.57
CA TYR A 135 -1.63 -17.38 -3.49
C TYR A 135 -1.97 -18.78 -4.01
N ARG A 136 -1.53 -19.77 -3.23
CA ARG A 136 -1.75 -21.15 -3.59
C ARG A 136 -3.23 -21.48 -3.51
N SER A 137 -3.76 -22.13 -4.55
CA SER A 137 -5.14 -22.64 -4.50
C SER A 137 -5.34 -23.56 -3.30
N PRO A 138 -6.48 -23.48 -2.60
CA PRO A 138 -6.86 -24.45 -1.58
C PRO A 138 -7.10 -25.85 -2.17
N ASP A 139 -7.41 -25.96 -3.45
CA ASP A 139 -7.49 -27.23 -4.17
C ASP A 139 -6.09 -27.77 -4.44
N PRO A 140 -5.69 -28.92 -3.81
CA PRO A 140 -4.37 -29.50 -4.01
C PRO A 140 -4.14 -30.01 -5.46
N ALA A 141 -5.21 -30.20 -6.23
CA ALA A 141 -5.13 -30.59 -7.64
C ALA A 141 -4.88 -29.40 -8.58
N ALA A 142 -5.12 -28.18 -8.12
CA ALA A 142 -4.85 -26.98 -8.92
C ALA A 142 -3.35 -26.71 -9.01
N GLN A 143 -2.82 -26.73 -10.24
CA GLN A 143 -1.40 -26.48 -10.49
C GLN A 143 -1.05 -24.99 -10.54
N GLU A 144 -2.02 -24.13 -10.80
CA GLU A 144 -1.81 -22.69 -10.98
C GLU A 144 -2.19 -21.91 -9.70
N PRO A 145 -1.40 -20.91 -9.34
CA PRO A 145 -1.75 -20.01 -8.24
C PRO A 145 -2.96 -19.15 -8.62
N ILE A 146 -3.77 -18.80 -7.63
CA ILE A 146 -4.84 -17.81 -7.81
C ILE A 146 -4.23 -16.43 -7.81
N GLU A 147 -4.53 -15.64 -8.84
CA GLU A 147 -4.13 -14.23 -8.95
C GLU A 147 -5.27 -13.33 -8.49
N VAL A 148 -4.96 -12.40 -7.59
CA VAL A 148 -5.86 -11.32 -7.18
C VAL A 148 -5.18 -9.99 -7.37
N THR A 149 -5.90 -9.03 -7.94
CA THR A 149 -5.41 -7.68 -8.18
C THR A 149 -6.07 -6.70 -7.20
N ASP A 150 -5.25 -6.06 -6.38
CA ASP A 150 -5.67 -4.90 -5.58
C ASP A 150 -5.48 -3.62 -6.38
N TRP A 151 -6.50 -2.74 -6.38
CA TRP A 151 -6.50 -1.48 -7.09
C TRP A 151 -6.41 -0.31 -6.11
N PHE A 152 -5.20 0.13 -5.81
CA PHE A 152 -4.97 1.27 -4.92
C PHE A 152 -5.26 2.58 -5.64
N SER A 153 -6.08 3.44 -5.03
CA SER A 153 -6.26 4.83 -5.45
C SER A 153 -5.10 5.67 -4.89
N ILE A 154 -4.32 6.27 -5.77
CA ILE A 154 -3.15 7.07 -5.41
C ILE A 154 -3.45 8.53 -5.69
N ARG A 155 -3.33 9.39 -4.67
CA ARG A 155 -3.41 10.85 -4.80
C ARG A 155 -2.04 11.47 -4.61
N ALA A 156 -1.65 12.33 -5.54
CA ALA A 156 -0.37 13.02 -5.51
C ALA A 156 -0.52 14.54 -5.63
N PHE A 157 0.40 15.28 -5.03
CA PHE A 157 0.43 16.75 -4.99
C PHE A 157 1.82 17.26 -5.41
N GLY A 158 1.92 18.54 -5.81
CA GLY A 158 3.18 19.18 -6.14
C GLY A 158 4.05 18.32 -7.06
N PHE A 159 5.32 18.17 -6.76
CA PHE A 159 6.27 17.42 -7.58
C PHE A 159 5.91 15.93 -7.77
N THR A 160 5.30 15.30 -6.78
CA THR A 160 4.82 13.91 -6.92
C THR A 160 3.65 13.81 -7.90
N LYS A 161 2.81 14.87 -8.00
CA LYS A 161 1.77 14.99 -9.02
C LYS A 161 2.36 14.91 -10.41
N ASP A 162 3.36 15.72 -10.71
CA ASP A 162 3.96 15.80 -12.05
C ASP A 162 4.54 14.44 -12.47
N ARG A 163 5.23 13.74 -11.53
CA ARG A 163 5.76 12.40 -11.78
C ARG A 163 4.65 11.37 -12.03
N LEU A 164 3.59 11.41 -11.22
CA LEU A 164 2.48 10.48 -11.35
C LEU A 164 1.70 10.73 -12.64
N THR A 165 1.52 12.00 -13.04
CA THR A 165 0.85 12.39 -14.29
C THR A 165 1.65 11.96 -15.52
N ALA A 166 2.98 12.12 -15.48
CA ALA A 166 3.87 11.78 -16.60
C ALA A 166 4.10 10.27 -16.78
N ALA A 167 3.67 9.43 -15.84
CA ALA A 167 3.84 7.99 -15.96
C ALA A 167 2.84 7.41 -16.99
N ASP A 168 3.31 6.53 -17.86
CA ASP A 168 2.43 5.84 -18.81
C ASP A 168 1.54 4.80 -18.09
N VAL A 169 0.36 4.51 -18.67
CA VAL A 169 -0.45 3.36 -18.22
C VAL A 169 0.37 2.07 -18.45
N GLY A 170 0.35 1.17 -17.47
CA GLY A 170 1.16 -0.04 -17.45
C GLY A 170 2.59 0.15 -16.92
N ALA A 171 3.06 1.40 -16.73
CA ALA A 171 4.38 1.66 -16.13
C ALA A 171 4.47 1.07 -14.72
N LEU A 172 5.62 0.47 -14.40
CA LEU A 172 5.94 0.04 -13.04
C LEU A 172 6.30 1.26 -12.21
N VAL A 173 5.65 1.40 -11.05
CA VAL A 173 5.89 2.51 -10.11
C VAL A 173 6.13 1.98 -8.71
N GLU A 174 6.97 2.69 -7.97
CA GLU A 174 7.13 2.58 -6.54
C GLU A 174 6.56 3.85 -5.90
N ILE A 175 5.64 3.69 -4.99
CA ILE A 175 4.96 4.76 -4.28
C ILE A 175 5.19 4.57 -2.79
N ASN A 176 5.66 5.63 -2.14
CA ASN A 176 5.73 5.70 -0.70
C ASN A 176 4.78 6.80 -0.23
N GLY A 177 3.96 6.52 0.77
CA GLY A 177 2.90 7.42 1.20
C GLY A 177 2.25 7.02 2.51
N CYS A 178 1.04 7.50 2.71
CA CYS A 178 0.20 7.17 3.85
C CYS A 178 -1.25 6.92 3.40
N PHE A 179 -1.96 6.07 4.13
CA PHE A 179 -3.40 5.93 3.95
C PHE A 179 -4.12 7.20 4.42
N THR A 180 -5.13 7.61 3.67
CA THR A 180 -6.05 8.70 4.03
C THR A 180 -7.47 8.24 3.78
N GLN A 181 -8.41 8.67 4.62
CA GLN A 181 -9.82 8.39 4.42
C GLN A 181 -10.49 9.58 3.77
N MET A 182 -11.26 9.31 2.75
CA MET A 182 -12.02 10.28 1.97
C MET A 182 -13.49 9.90 1.99
N THR A 183 -14.34 10.84 1.60
CA THR A 183 -15.77 10.58 1.45
C THR A 183 -16.16 10.88 -0.01
N ASN A 184 -16.87 9.96 -0.64
CA ASN A 184 -17.39 10.18 -2.00
C ASN A 184 -18.62 11.08 -2.00
N ALA A 185 -19.15 11.41 -3.19
CA ALA A 185 -20.32 12.26 -3.33
C ALA A 185 -21.61 11.70 -2.68
N GLU A 186 -21.65 10.40 -2.45
CA GLU A 186 -22.77 9.68 -1.82
C GLU A 186 -22.63 9.61 -0.29
N GLY A 187 -21.56 10.19 0.29
CA GLY A 187 -21.26 10.12 1.71
C GLY A 187 -20.59 8.84 2.16
N LYS A 188 -20.24 7.92 1.24
CA LYS A 188 -19.57 6.66 1.58
C LYS A 188 -18.06 6.90 1.78
N PRO A 189 -17.47 6.46 2.91
CA PRO A 189 -16.04 6.56 3.12
C PRO A 189 -15.29 5.59 2.20
N TYR A 190 -14.12 6.01 1.71
CA TYR A 190 -13.18 5.17 0.98
C TYR A 190 -11.75 5.59 1.29
N SER A 191 -10.80 4.71 1.06
CA SER A 191 -9.39 4.97 1.36
C SER A 191 -8.60 5.28 0.09
N GLU A 192 -7.69 6.24 0.22
CA GLU A 192 -6.69 6.55 -0.79
C GLU A 192 -5.29 6.48 -0.16
N VAL A 193 -4.28 6.37 -1.01
CA VAL A 193 -2.89 6.57 -0.61
C VAL A 193 -2.44 7.95 -1.05
N LYS A 194 -2.15 8.83 -0.10
CA LYS A 194 -1.51 10.12 -0.35
C LYS A 194 -0.02 9.87 -0.57
N ALA A 195 0.45 10.03 -1.81
CA ALA A 195 1.83 9.79 -2.18
C ALA A 195 2.75 10.90 -1.64
N ARG A 196 3.80 10.52 -0.93
CA ARG A 196 4.92 11.37 -0.52
C ARG A 196 6.07 11.27 -1.52
N MET A 197 6.24 10.09 -2.13
CA MET A 197 7.25 9.83 -3.16
C MET A 197 6.63 8.98 -4.26
N VAL A 198 6.97 9.30 -5.49
CA VAL A 198 6.64 8.50 -6.68
C VAL A 198 7.92 8.29 -7.47
N ARG A 199 8.31 7.03 -7.69
CA ARG A 199 9.40 6.63 -8.56
C ARG A 199 8.83 5.80 -9.70
N VAL A 200 9.09 6.22 -10.94
CA VAL A 200 8.69 5.49 -12.14
C VAL A 200 9.88 4.66 -12.61
N HIS A 201 9.71 3.35 -12.63
CA HIS A 201 10.72 2.44 -13.16
C HIS A 201 10.56 2.37 -14.67
N ARG A 202 11.57 2.84 -15.40
CA ARG A 202 11.63 2.68 -16.85
C ARG A 202 11.90 1.21 -17.12
N GLY A 203 10.90 0.47 -17.60
CA GLY A 203 11.12 -0.85 -18.16
C GLY A 203 12.10 -0.72 -19.31
N SER A 204 13.11 -1.58 -19.38
CA SER A 204 13.87 -1.71 -20.62
C SER A 204 12.86 -2.11 -21.71
N LYS A 205 12.52 -1.15 -22.59
CA LYS A 205 11.88 -1.49 -23.84
C LYS A 205 12.81 -2.52 -24.49
N GLY A 206 12.36 -3.74 -24.65
CA GLY A 206 13.00 -4.71 -25.54
C GLY A 206 13.00 -4.10 -26.95
N GLY A 207 13.97 -3.27 -27.20
CA GLY A 207 14.21 -2.59 -28.46
C GLY A 207 15.62 -2.93 -28.88
N SER A 208 15.73 -3.46 -30.09
CA SER A 208 16.91 -3.56 -30.94
C SER A 208 18.08 -2.67 -30.50
N ASN A 209 19.18 -3.31 -30.22
CA ASN A 209 20.49 -2.76 -29.95
C ASN A 209 20.93 -1.74 -31.02
N PRO A 210 21.22 -0.50 -30.65
CA PRO A 210 22.22 0.26 -31.39
C PRO A 210 23.51 0.30 -30.59
N ALA A 211 24.59 0.01 -31.27
CA ALA A 211 25.97 -0.11 -30.86
C ALA A 211 26.45 0.83 -29.74
N ALA A 212 27.25 0.21 -28.87
CA ALA A 212 28.37 0.73 -28.10
C ALA A 212 28.53 2.27 -28.01
N GLY A 213 28.24 2.81 -26.84
CA GLY A 213 28.69 4.10 -26.36
C GLY A 213 28.80 4.06 -24.84
N THR A 214 30.02 3.83 -24.37
CA THR A 214 30.44 3.99 -22.97
C THR A 214 30.07 5.39 -22.47
N SER A 215 29.19 5.49 -21.50
CA SER A 215 29.08 6.65 -20.62
C SER A 215 28.76 6.16 -19.21
N ALA A 216 29.76 6.34 -18.35
CA ALA A 216 29.62 6.16 -16.90
C ALA A 216 28.49 7.06 -16.40
N VAL A 217 27.47 6.44 -15.80
CA VAL A 217 26.42 7.17 -15.09
C VAL A 217 27.01 7.59 -13.75
N GLY A 218 27.40 8.85 -13.65
CA GLY A 218 27.71 9.49 -12.40
C GLY A 218 26.46 9.51 -11.52
N TYR A 219 26.60 9.06 -10.30
CA TYR A 219 25.64 9.30 -9.24
C TYR A 219 25.73 10.77 -8.85
N ASP A 220 24.90 11.62 -9.42
CA ASP A 220 24.72 12.97 -8.90
C ASP A 220 23.94 12.90 -7.59
N HIS A 221 24.69 13.10 -6.52
CA HIS A 221 24.20 13.35 -5.19
C HIS A 221 23.71 14.80 -5.12
N GLU A 222 22.63 15.13 -5.83
CA GLU A 222 22.00 16.42 -5.62
C GLU A 222 21.13 16.39 -4.35
N SER A 223 21.55 17.22 -3.44
CA SER A 223 20.97 17.57 -2.15
C SER A 223 19.44 17.68 -2.20
N PHE A 224 18.81 16.83 -1.41
CA PHE A 224 17.39 16.87 -1.09
C PHE A 224 17.09 18.12 -0.24
N GLN A 225 16.77 19.23 -0.88
CA GLN A 225 16.10 20.38 -0.26
C GLN A 225 14.69 20.47 -0.81
N GLY A 226 13.81 19.61 -0.32
CA GLY A 226 12.37 19.74 -0.50
C GLY A 226 11.77 20.01 0.87
N GLN A 227 11.08 21.14 1.01
CA GLN A 227 10.29 21.46 2.20
C GLN A 227 9.29 20.32 2.46
N PRO A 228 9.12 19.91 3.70
CA PRO A 228 8.08 18.95 4.08
C PRO A 228 6.73 19.65 4.04
N ASP A 229 6.01 19.52 2.93
CA ASP A 229 4.60 19.84 2.90
C ASP A 229 3.86 18.74 3.67
N GLU A 230 3.67 19.03 4.91
CA GLU A 230 2.71 18.61 5.91
C GLU A 230 1.85 17.38 5.62
N CYS A 231 2.39 16.18 5.85
CA CYS A 231 1.73 15.28 6.78
C CYS A 231 2.07 15.85 8.17
N PRO A 232 1.12 16.22 9.02
CA PRO A 232 1.47 16.79 10.31
C PRO A 232 2.09 15.69 11.17
N ILE A 233 3.41 15.66 11.20
CA ILE A 233 4.14 15.03 12.29
C ILE A 233 4.19 16.12 13.36
N ASN A 234 3.15 16.17 14.18
CA ASN A 234 3.25 16.87 15.46
C ASN A 234 3.87 15.89 16.44
N TRP A 235 5.10 16.23 16.84
CA TRP A 235 5.79 15.66 18.00
C TRP A 235 5.10 16.10 19.30
#